data_6db3aa246475b29071bb5e026faafd22
#
_entry.id   6db3aa246475b29071bb5e026faafd22
#
_cell.length_a   1.000
_cell.length_b   1.000
_cell.length_c   1.000
_cell.angle_alpha   90.00
_cell.angle_beta   90.00
_cell.angle_gamma   90.00
#
_symmetry.space_group_name_H-M   'P 1'
#
loop_
_entity.id
_entity.type
_entity.pdbx_description
1 polymer ?
#
loop_
_entity_poly.entity_id
_entity_poly.type
_entity_poly.pdbx_seq_one_letter_code
_entity_poly.pdbx_strand_id
1 'polypeptide(L)'
;MSFVKFENVYKRYKMGEITINAADGVSFEIEKGEFAVIVGASGAGKTTILNMLGGMDTCDEGKILVDDKDIATFNKKQLTTYRRYDIGFVFQFYNLVNNLTAKENVELATQICAHASQPEEVLKKVGLEDRMNNFPSQLSGGEQQRV
;
A
#
# COMPACT_ATOMS: atom_id res chain seq x y z
N MET A 1 -2.00 20.73 -11.33
CA MET A 1 -0.68 20.32 -10.79
C MET A 1 -0.77 18.86 -10.45
N SER A 2 0.09 18.04 -11.04
CA SER A 2 0.07 16.61 -10.77
C SER A 2 0.41 16.35 -9.29
N PHE A 3 -0.39 15.51 -8.64
CA PHE A 3 -0.17 15.11 -7.26
C PHE A 3 0.79 13.92 -7.16
N VAL A 4 0.72 13.01 -8.14
CA VAL A 4 1.67 11.91 -8.31
C VAL A 4 2.32 12.04 -9.69
N LYS A 5 3.64 11.88 -9.76
CA LYS A 5 4.37 11.89 -11.02
C LYS A 5 5.48 10.85 -11.00
N PHE A 6 5.47 9.96 -11.98
CA PHE A 6 6.55 9.05 -12.31
C PHE A 6 7.32 9.61 -13.49
N GLU A 7 8.63 9.71 -13.40
CA GLU A 7 9.51 10.22 -14.46
C GLU A 7 10.61 9.20 -14.76
N ASN A 8 10.49 8.51 -15.89
CA ASN A 8 11.46 7.53 -16.37
C ASN A 8 11.90 6.53 -15.29
N VAL A 9 10.91 5.92 -14.62
CA VAL A 9 11.13 5.04 -13.50
C VAL A 9 11.49 3.64 -13.98
N TYR A 10 12.62 3.11 -13.48
CA TYR A 10 13.09 1.75 -13.72
C TYR A 10 13.15 0.95 -12.42
N LYS A 11 12.76 -0.31 -12.52
CA LYS A 11 12.90 -1.28 -11.44
C LYS A 11 13.28 -2.63 -12.00
N ARG A 12 14.40 -3.18 -11.54
CA ARG A 12 14.95 -4.46 -11.98
C ARG A 12 15.15 -5.39 -10.80
N TYR A 13 14.68 -6.61 -10.93
CA TYR A 13 14.94 -7.67 -9.95
C TYR A 13 15.92 -8.69 -10.55
N LYS A 14 16.98 -9.00 -9.81
CA LYS A 14 17.93 -10.04 -10.18
C LYS A 14 17.54 -11.36 -9.52
N MET A 15 17.33 -12.38 -10.34
CA MET A 15 17.05 -13.75 -9.92
C MET A 15 18.15 -14.68 -10.50
N GLY A 16 19.25 -14.82 -9.76
CA GLY A 16 20.45 -15.52 -10.28
C GLY A 16 21.06 -14.76 -11.47
N GLU A 17 21.13 -15.42 -12.62
CA GLU A 17 21.63 -14.82 -13.88
C GLU A 17 20.55 -14.05 -14.66
N ILE A 18 19.28 -14.15 -14.27
CA ILE A 18 18.17 -13.51 -14.97
C ILE A 18 17.88 -12.15 -14.32
N THR A 19 17.74 -11.11 -15.15
CA THR A 19 17.25 -9.80 -14.72
C THR A 19 15.82 -9.60 -15.25
N ILE A 20 14.89 -9.32 -14.36
CA ILE A 20 13.50 -9.01 -14.69
C ILE A 20 13.31 -7.50 -14.61
N ASN A 21 12.95 -6.86 -15.71
CA ASN A 21 12.58 -5.44 -15.75
C ASN A 21 11.10 -5.33 -15.31
N ALA A 22 10.85 -5.07 -14.05
CA ALA A 22 9.50 -4.93 -13.51
C ALA A 22 8.89 -3.54 -13.78
N ALA A 23 9.72 -2.52 -13.96
CA ALA A 23 9.37 -1.23 -14.55
C ALA A 23 10.49 -0.83 -15.50
N ASP A 24 10.16 -0.36 -16.70
CA ASP A 24 11.08 -0.06 -17.78
C ASP A 24 10.76 1.31 -18.40
N GLY A 25 11.29 2.39 -17.81
CA GLY A 25 11.10 3.76 -18.24
C GLY A 25 9.65 4.26 -18.04
N VAL A 26 9.00 3.83 -16.96
CA VAL A 26 7.59 4.18 -16.71
C VAL A 26 7.45 5.65 -16.35
N SER A 27 6.56 6.35 -17.08
CA SER A 27 6.24 7.77 -16.84
C SER A 27 4.73 7.97 -16.92
N PHE A 28 4.14 8.61 -15.91
CA PHE A 28 2.74 9.03 -15.88
C PHE A 28 2.52 10.08 -14.80
N GLU A 29 1.38 10.74 -14.83
CA GLU A 29 0.95 11.71 -13.83
C GLU A 29 -0.48 11.42 -13.38
N ILE A 30 -0.78 11.74 -12.11
CA ILE A 30 -2.12 11.66 -11.53
C ILE A 30 -2.40 12.98 -10.82
N GLU A 31 -3.54 13.57 -11.13
CA GLU A 31 -4.00 14.83 -10.52
C GLU A 31 -4.51 14.59 -9.08
N LYS A 32 -4.52 15.64 -8.28
CA LYS A 32 -5.09 15.57 -6.93
C LYS A 32 -6.60 15.30 -6.99
N GLY A 33 -7.05 14.26 -6.28
CA GLY A 33 -8.46 13.84 -6.26
C GLY A 33 -8.88 12.97 -7.43
N GLU A 34 -7.96 12.61 -8.33
CA GLU A 34 -8.21 11.73 -9.45
C GLU A 34 -8.33 10.27 -8.98
N PHE A 35 -9.23 9.52 -9.59
CA PHE A 35 -9.33 8.07 -9.48
C PHE A 35 -8.59 7.41 -10.65
N ALA A 36 -7.40 6.89 -10.39
CA ALA A 36 -6.57 6.26 -11.41
C ALA A 36 -6.63 4.72 -11.31
N VAL A 37 -6.63 4.05 -12.46
CA VAL A 37 -6.63 2.59 -12.56
C VAL A 37 -5.43 2.13 -13.39
N ILE A 38 -4.58 1.28 -12.80
CA ILE A 38 -3.46 0.64 -13.49
C ILE A 38 -3.91 -0.72 -14.01
N VAL A 39 -3.98 -0.86 -15.33
CA VAL A 39 -4.39 -2.09 -16.01
C VAL A 39 -3.22 -2.74 -16.75
N GLY A 40 -3.27 -4.05 -16.92
CA GLY A 40 -2.26 -4.80 -17.65
C GLY A 40 -2.33 -6.30 -17.35
N ALA A 41 -1.64 -7.11 -18.14
CA ALA A 41 -1.54 -8.55 -17.95
C ALA A 41 -0.91 -8.93 -16.59
N SER A 42 -1.08 -10.19 -16.18
CA SER A 42 -0.34 -10.71 -15.02
C SER A 42 1.17 -10.62 -15.27
N GLY A 43 1.93 -10.18 -14.26
CA GLY A 43 3.37 -9.99 -14.39
C GLY A 43 3.80 -8.67 -15.07
N ALA A 44 2.87 -7.80 -15.48
CA ALA A 44 3.18 -6.52 -16.13
C ALA A 44 3.73 -5.42 -15.20
N GLY A 45 4.10 -5.74 -13.96
CA GLY A 45 4.71 -4.78 -13.03
C GLY A 45 3.73 -3.88 -12.26
N LYS A 46 2.41 -4.09 -12.37
CA LYS A 46 1.40 -3.26 -11.68
C LYS A 46 1.63 -3.18 -10.16
N THR A 47 1.84 -4.31 -9.52
CA THR A 47 2.12 -4.38 -8.07
C THR A 47 3.43 -3.69 -7.73
N THR A 48 4.45 -3.79 -8.59
CA THR A 48 5.73 -3.09 -8.42
C THR A 48 5.55 -1.58 -8.42
N ILE A 49 4.75 -1.04 -9.35
CA ILE A 49 4.41 0.39 -9.39
C ILE A 49 3.71 0.82 -8.11
N LEU A 50 2.70 0.06 -7.66
CA LEU A 50 1.98 0.35 -6.41
C LEU A 50 2.89 0.26 -5.18
N ASN A 51 3.80 -0.72 -5.13
CA ASN A 51 4.75 -0.85 -4.03
C ASN A 51 5.75 0.31 -3.98
N MET A 52 6.24 0.75 -5.13
CA MET A 52 7.12 1.93 -5.19
C MET A 52 6.37 3.20 -4.80
N LEU A 53 5.16 3.41 -5.31
CA LEU A 53 4.32 4.55 -4.92
C LEU A 53 3.97 4.52 -3.44
N GLY A 54 3.70 3.34 -2.88
CA GLY A 54 3.43 3.15 -1.45
C GLY A 54 4.67 3.21 -0.55
N GLY A 55 5.86 3.40 -1.11
CA GLY A 55 7.12 3.44 -0.35
C GLY A 55 7.51 2.09 0.29
N MET A 56 7.00 0.98 -0.22
CA MET A 56 7.38 -0.38 0.20
C MET A 56 8.58 -0.91 -0.56
N ASP A 57 8.81 -0.38 -1.75
CA ASP A 57 9.98 -0.64 -2.59
C ASP A 57 10.54 0.69 -3.11
N THR A 58 11.75 0.66 -3.63
CA THR A 58 12.43 1.81 -4.22
C THR A 58 12.69 1.56 -5.71
N CYS A 59 12.69 2.59 -6.52
CA CYS A 59 13.15 2.48 -7.91
C CYS A 59 14.68 2.41 -7.98
N ASP A 60 15.19 1.87 -9.09
CA ASP A 60 16.63 1.84 -9.37
C ASP A 60 17.07 3.13 -10.06
N GLU A 61 16.21 3.69 -10.92
CA GLU A 61 16.43 4.93 -11.65
C GLU A 61 15.11 5.69 -11.81
N GLY A 62 15.19 7.00 -12.08
CA GLY A 62 14.04 7.87 -12.28
C GLY A 62 13.62 8.61 -11.02
N LYS A 63 12.45 9.25 -11.07
CA LYS A 63 11.88 10.00 -9.97
C LYS A 63 10.44 9.59 -9.72
N ILE A 64 10.05 9.61 -8.45
CA ILE A 64 8.66 9.40 -8.02
C ILE A 64 8.29 10.57 -7.12
N LEU A 65 7.54 11.51 -7.67
CA LEU A 65 7.08 12.69 -6.95
C LEU A 65 5.67 12.44 -6.41
N VAL A 66 5.48 12.75 -5.13
CA VAL A 66 4.18 12.75 -4.47
C VAL A 66 4.06 14.05 -3.68
N ASP A 67 3.08 14.89 -4.03
CA ASP A 67 2.91 16.22 -3.46
C ASP A 67 4.24 17.01 -3.48
N ASP A 68 4.87 17.06 -4.66
CA ASP A 68 6.17 17.68 -4.97
C ASP A 68 7.39 17.11 -4.21
N LYS A 69 7.23 16.04 -3.44
CA LYS A 69 8.33 15.36 -2.74
C LYS A 69 8.83 14.16 -3.54
N ASP A 70 10.11 14.10 -3.85
CA ASP A 70 10.71 12.95 -4.53
C ASP A 70 10.96 11.81 -3.53
N ILE A 71 10.01 10.87 -3.45
CA ILE A 71 10.08 9.73 -2.54
C ILE A 71 11.14 8.70 -2.95
N ALA A 72 11.63 8.74 -4.21
CA ALA A 72 12.73 7.89 -4.66
C ALA A 72 14.05 8.19 -3.91
N THR A 73 14.20 9.39 -3.38
CA THR A 73 15.38 9.83 -2.61
C THR A 73 15.27 9.52 -1.11
N PHE A 74 14.13 9.06 -0.64
CA PHE A 74 13.88 8.83 0.78
C PHE A 74 14.68 7.66 1.33
N ASN A 75 15.29 7.87 2.49
CA ASN A 75 15.89 6.79 3.26
C ASN A 75 14.81 5.94 3.99
N LYS A 76 15.21 4.81 4.58
CA LYS A 76 14.28 3.88 5.26
C LYS A 76 13.40 4.54 6.31
N LYS A 77 13.95 5.49 7.08
CA LYS A 77 13.21 6.21 8.13
C LYS A 77 12.15 7.15 7.51
N GLN A 78 12.51 7.86 6.45
CA GLN A 78 11.61 8.74 5.71
C GLN A 78 10.48 7.95 5.03
N LEU A 79 10.79 6.80 4.40
CA LEU A 79 9.78 5.90 3.83
C LEU A 79 8.83 5.34 4.90
N THR A 80 9.32 5.04 6.10
CA THR A 80 8.47 4.61 7.21
C THR A 80 7.52 5.73 7.65
N THR A 81 8.02 6.98 7.73
CA THR A 81 7.19 8.15 8.04
C THR A 81 6.14 8.41 6.95
N TYR A 82 6.53 8.31 5.67
CA TYR A 82 5.65 8.45 4.52
C TYR A 82 4.51 7.41 4.55
N ARG A 83 4.80 6.12 4.74
CA ARG A 83 3.78 5.08 4.87
C ARG A 83 2.85 5.30 6.06
N ARG A 84 3.37 5.89 7.13
CA ARG A 84 2.60 6.11 8.36
C ARG A 84 1.59 7.25 8.23
N TYR A 85 1.94 8.30 7.51
CA TYR A 85 1.16 9.55 7.53
C TYR A 85 0.53 9.92 6.20
N ASP A 86 1.12 9.51 5.08
CA ASP A 86 0.73 9.97 3.76
C ASP A 86 0.01 8.90 2.93
N ILE A 87 0.13 7.60 3.29
CA ILE A 87 -0.40 6.48 2.49
C ILE A 87 -1.35 5.60 3.30
N GLY A 88 -2.50 5.25 2.68
CA GLY A 88 -3.33 4.12 3.05
C GLY A 88 -3.16 3.00 2.02
N PHE A 89 -2.90 1.77 2.43
CA PHE A 89 -2.68 0.66 1.53
C PHE A 89 -3.68 -0.47 1.78
N VAL A 90 -4.36 -0.91 0.72
CA VAL A 90 -5.20 -2.10 0.73
C VAL A 90 -4.48 -3.21 -0.03
N PHE A 91 -4.20 -4.31 0.65
CA PHE A 91 -3.43 -5.43 0.10
C PHE A 91 -4.32 -6.41 -0.68
N GLN A 92 -3.72 -7.09 -1.65
CA GLN A 92 -4.36 -8.19 -2.37
C GLN A 92 -4.64 -9.39 -1.44
N PHE A 93 -3.73 -9.67 -0.52
CA PHE A 93 -3.89 -10.63 0.57
C PHE A 93 -4.21 -9.88 1.84
N TYR A 94 -5.02 -10.47 2.71
CA TYR A 94 -5.60 -9.79 3.87
C TYR A 94 -4.56 -9.28 4.87
N ASN A 95 -3.39 -9.95 4.97
CA ASN A 95 -2.28 -9.59 5.86
C ASN A 95 -2.67 -9.45 7.34
N LEU A 96 -3.72 -10.15 7.76
CA LEU A 96 -4.14 -10.18 9.15
C LEU A 96 -3.21 -11.08 9.99
N VAL A 97 -3.01 -10.67 11.22
CA VAL A 97 -2.29 -11.48 12.22
C VAL A 97 -3.25 -12.55 12.74
N ASN A 98 -2.97 -13.82 12.44
CA ASN A 98 -3.90 -14.94 12.62
C ASN A 98 -4.28 -15.23 14.08
N ASN A 99 -3.42 -14.88 15.03
CA ASN A 99 -3.63 -15.06 16.48
C ASN A 99 -4.22 -13.84 17.19
N LEU A 100 -4.65 -12.85 16.42
CA LEU A 100 -5.38 -11.68 16.89
C LEU A 100 -6.79 -11.68 16.33
N THR A 101 -7.75 -11.20 17.11
CA THR A 101 -9.13 -10.99 16.67
C THR A 101 -9.23 -9.86 15.63
N ALA A 102 -10.37 -9.72 14.98
CA ALA A 102 -10.62 -8.62 14.05
C ALA A 102 -10.36 -7.26 14.70
N LYS A 103 -10.87 -7.05 15.93
CA LYS A 103 -10.63 -5.83 16.68
C LYS A 103 -9.15 -5.59 16.98
N GLU A 104 -8.43 -6.59 17.48
CA GLU A 104 -7.01 -6.49 17.80
C GLU A 104 -6.15 -6.22 16.54
N ASN A 105 -6.52 -6.77 15.38
CA ASN A 105 -5.87 -6.45 14.11
C ASN A 105 -6.01 -4.96 13.75
N VAL A 106 -7.21 -4.39 13.93
CA VAL A 106 -7.43 -2.95 13.73
C VAL A 106 -6.68 -2.12 14.78
N GLU A 107 -6.63 -2.58 16.04
CA GLU A 107 -5.89 -1.90 17.11
C GLU A 107 -4.39 -1.77 16.79
N LEU A 108 -3.78 -2.76 16.12
CA LEU A 108 -2.39 -2.64 15.67
C LEU A 108 -2.17 -1.42 14.76
N ALA A 109 -3.11 -1.14 13.86
CA ALA A 109 -3.04 0.02 12.99
C ALA A 109 -3.23 1.34 13.77
N THR A 110 -4.06 1.34 14.82
CA THR A 110 -4.28 2.54 15.64
C THR A 110 -3.03 2.99 16.40
N GLN A 111 -2.17 2.05 16.79
CA GLN A 111 -0.94 2.35 17.52
C GLN A 111 0.07 3.18 16.72
N ILE A 112 -0.03 3.17 15.40
CA ILE A 112 0.87 3.93 14.51
C ILE A 112 0.24 5.21 13.96
N CYS A 113 -1.05 5.45 14.17
CA CYS A 113 -1.79 6.61 13.69
C CYS A 113 -1.90 7.69 14.77
N ALA A 114 -1.63 8.95 14.41
CA ALA A 114 -1.74 10.07 15.35
C ALA A 114 -3.19 10.40 15.75
N HIS A 115 -4.16 10.14 14.85
CA HIS A 115 -5.58 10.44 15.03
C HIS A 115 -6.42 9.22 14.62
N ALA A 116 -6.20 8.10 15.30
CA ALA A 116 -6.92 6.87 15.00
C ALA A 116 -8.38 6.95 15.48
N SER A 117 -9.30 6.44 14.67
CA SER A 117 -10.68 6.16 15.10
C SER A 117 -10.68 4.95 16.04
N GLN A 118 -11.73 4.83 16.85
CA GLN A 118 -11.90 3.65 17.69
C GLN A 118 -12.14 2.41 16.83
N PRO A 119 -11.46 1.28 17.09
CA PRO A 119 -11.59 0.06 16.30
C PRO A 119 -13.02 -0.42 16.14
N GLU A 120 -13.83 -0.33 17.21
CA GLU A 120 -15.22 -0.74 17.21
C GLU A 120 -16.07 0.09 16.24
N GLU A 121 -15.86 1.40 16.20
CA GLU A 121 -16.58 2.30 15.29
C GLU A 121 -16.22 2.01 13.83
N VAL A 122 -14.94 1.72 13.55
CA VAL A 122 -14.47 1.41 12.20
C VAL A 122 -15.07 0.08 11.75
N LEU A 123 -15.00 -0.96 12.58
CA LEU A 123 -15.57 -2.28 12.29
C LEU A 123 -17.08 -2.22 12.08
N LYS A 124 -17.79 -1.42 12.87
CA LYS A 124 -19.21 -1.17 12.68
C LYS A 124 -19.53 -0.53 11.32
N LYS A 125 -18.73 0.46 10.89
CA LYS A 125 -18.89 1.12 9.58
C LYS A 125 -18.76 0.18 8.39
N VAL A 126 -17.97 -0.89 8.54
CA VAL A 126 -17.79 -1.92 7.51
C VAL A 126 -18.66 -3.17 7.72
N GLY A 127 -19.62 -3.12 8.66
CA GLY A 127 -20.58 -4.20 8.91
C GLY A 127 -19.97 -5.43 9.60
N LEU A 128 -19.00 -5.22 10.49
CA LEU A 128 -18.35 -6.27 11.26
C LEU A 128 -18.56 -6.14 12.78
N GLU A 129 -19.65 -5.46 13.22
CA GLU A 129 -19.97 -5.26 14.63
C GLU A 129 -20.05 -6.58 15.39
N ASP A 130 -20.72 -7.60 14.82
CA ASP A 130 -20.88 -8.92 15.43
C ASP A 130 -19.67 -9.85 15.25
N ARG A 131 -18.61 -9.37 14.56
CA ARG A 131 -17.41 -10.14 14.22
C ARG A 131 -16.14 -9.64 14.89
N MET A 132 -16.23 -8.63 15.75
CA MET A 132 -15.10 -7.96 16.37
C MET A 132 -14.15 -8.92 17.12
N ASN A 133 -14.72 -9.93 17.78
CA ASN A 133 -14.00 -10.89 18.60
C ASN A 133 -13.65 -12.19 17.84
N ASN A 134 -13.94 -12.27 16.54
CA ASN A 134 -13.60 -13.43 15.73
C ASN A 134 -12.14 -13.35 15.26
N PHE A 135 -11.47 -14.50 15.23
CA PHE A 135 -10.15 -14.64 14.62
C PHE A 135 -10.26 -14.71 13.09
N PRO A 136 -9.21 -14.36 12.33
CA PRO A 136 -9.23 -14.42 10.87
C PRO A 136 -9.72 -15.76 10.30
N SER A 137 -9.37 -16.89 10.92
CA SER A 137 -9.85 -18.21 10.52
C SER A 137 -11.36 -18.43 10.65
N GLN A 138 -12.05 -17.60 11.40
CA GLN A 138 -13.50 -17.62 11.62
C GLN A 138 -14.25 -16.61 10.75
N LEU A 139 -13.52 -15.86 9.92
CA LEU A 139 -14.04 -14.84 9.02
C LEU A 139 -14.01 -15.36 7.58
N SER A 140 -15.05 -15.06 6.81
CA SER A 140 -15.04 -15.23 5.36
C SER A 140 -13.99 -14.34 4.69
N GLY A 141 -13.58 -14.66 3.47
CA GLY A 141 -12.62 -13.84 2.73
C GLY A 141 -13.04 -12.37 2.60
N GLY A 142 -14.33 -12.12 2.35
CA GLY A 142 -14.86 -10.76 2.29
C GLY A 142 -14.87 -10.04 3.64
N GLU A 143 -15.06 -10.76 4.75
CA GLU A 143 -14.94 -10.20 6.10
C GLU A 143 -13.48 -9.89 6.44
N GLN A 144 -12.55 -10.80 6.12
CA GLN A 144 -11.11 -10.57 6.29
C GLN A 144 -10.62 -9.36 5.49
N GLN A 145 -11.17 -9.13 4.28
CA GLN A 145 -10.82 -7.97 3.45
C GLN A 145 -11.33 -6.66 4.05
N ARG A 146 -12.40 -6.69 4.84
CA ARG A 146 -12.96 -5.51 5.50
C ARG A 146 -12.31 -5.18 6.84
N VAL A 147 -11.59 -6.13 7.45
CA VAL A 147 -10.74 -5.91 8.63
C VAL A 147 -9.47 -5.19 8.24
#